data_731b97f0414f273c73b9435609370511
#
_entry.id   731b97f0414f273c73b9435609370511
#
_cell.length_a   1.000
_cell.length_b   1.000
_cell.length_c   1.000
_cell.angle_alpha   90.00
_cell.angle_beta   90.00
_cell.angle_gamma   90.00
#
_symmetry.space_group_name_H-M   'P 1'
#
loop_
_entity.id
_entity.type
_entity.pdbx_description
1 polymer ?
#
loop_
_entity_poly.entity_id
_entity_poly.type
_entity_poly.pdbx_seq_one_letter_code
_entity_poly.pdbx_strand_id
1 'polypeptide(L)'
;MPPAPPVILWFRNDLRLSDHAALQAALATGQPILPVYILDDAAPAAWAEGSASRWWLHHGLAALARDLVQRGAPLILRRGPTQIVLPNLIQETGATEVFTGGSPDPWARRLDTEMAAILAPVRLHRMRTTMLFHPQAVRSKSGGAYAVYTPFSNACLALPPPPPPVPAPERIPSPPSPGSDQLADWNLLPTKPDWAGGLRANWIPGEAAAADRLRRFVTDRLAAYADRRDRPDMDATSALSPYLHFGEISAAQVWYAVQAAPPTPGRDKFLRELLWREFAIHLLWHHPTMPDQPLRAAFDNMPWREDPAGLRAWQTGRTGVPIVDAGMRQLWQTGWMHNRVRMIVASFLVKHLLIDWRHGARWFWDTLVDADLANNSAGWQWVAGCGADAAPYFRVFNPVLQGQTFDPDGSYVRRYVPELAHLSGPSVHAPWKIPGAPRSHAGKPYPLPIVDLAAGRARALAALAKVTSQP
;
A
#
# COMPACT_ATOMS: atom_id res chain seq x y z
N MET A 1 47.16 10.41 -0.30
CA MET A 1 46.36 10.34 -1.51
C MET A 1 45.04 11.07 -1.23
N PRO A 2 44.50 11.85 -2.13
CA PRO A 2 43.15 12.38 -1.95
C PRO A 2 42.20 11.22 -1.70
N PRO A 3 41.16 11.41 -0.86
CA PRO A 3 40.16 10.36 -0.64
C PRO A 3 39.49 9.98 -1.96
N ALA A 4 39.16 8.70 -2.13
CA ALA A 4 38.51 8.23 -3.31
C ALA A 4 37.14 8.96 -3.44
N PRO A 5 36.73 9.37 -4.66
CA PRO A 5 35.44 10.04 -4.85
C PRO A 5 34.31 9.11 -4.42
N PRO A 6 33.26 9.62 -3.78
CA PRO A 6 32.16 8.81 -3.30
C PRO A 6 31.19 8.38 -4.41
N VAL A 7 30.33 7.42 -4.08
CA VAL A 7 29.09 7.13 -4.83
C VAL A 7 27.89 7.49 -3.98
N ILE A 8 26.78 7.87 -4.61
CA ILE A 8 25.52 8.16 -3.93
C ILE A 8 24.65 6.90 -3.92
N LEU A 9 24.13 6.52 -2.75
CA LEU A 9 23.05 5.58 -2.60
C LEU A 9 21.76 6.36 -2.31
N TRP A 10 20.92 6.52 -3.33
CA TRP A 10 19.69 7.27 -3.24
C TRP A 10 18.53 6.36 -2.87
N PHE A 11 18.13 6.39 -1.58
CA PHE A 11 16.96 5.69 -1.05
C PHE A 11 15.66 6.32 -1.52
N ARG A 12 14.67 5.47 -1.78
CA ARG A 12 13.27 5.83 -2.05
C ARG A 12 12.35 4.98 -1.18
N ASN A 13 11.40 4.23 -1.76
CA ASN A 13 10.56 3.26 -1.03
C ASN A 13 11.30 1.91 -0.85
N ASP A 14 12.51 1.96 -0.33
CA ASP A 14 13.38 0.81 -0.03
C ASP A 14 14.20 1.05 1.23
N LEU A 15 13.53 1.50 2.31
CA LEU A 15 14.11 2.01 3.56
C LEU A 15 14.65 0.88 4.46
N ARG A 16 15.61 0.11 3.93
CA ARG A 16 16.26 -1.00 4.62
C ARG A 16 17.72 -1.17 4.20
N LEU A 17 18.46 -1.98 4.93
CA LEU A 17 19.86 -2.32 4.62
C LEU A 17 20.04 -3.78 4.23
N SER A 18 19.20 -4.70 4.75
CA SER A 18 19.20 -6.10 4.33
C SER A 18 18.55 -6.24 2.96
N ASP A 19 19.06 -7.14 2.14
CA ASP A 19 18.51 -7.45 0.80
C ASP A 19 18.28 -6.20 -0.06
N HIS A 20 19.26 -5.29 -0.06
CA HIS A 20 19.17 -4.03 -0.78
C HIS A 20 20.14 -4.02 -1.97
N ALA A 21 19.65 -4.38 -3.14
CA ALA A 21 20.48 -4.58 -4.34
C ALA A 21 21.28 -3.33 -4.74
N ALA A 22 20.73 -2.12 -4.58
CA ALA A 22 21.46 -0.88 -4.88
C ALA A 22 22.60 -0.63 -3.88
N LEU A 23 22.42 -0.96 -2.58
CA LEU A 23 23.48 -0.89 -1.59
C LEU A 23 24.58 -1.91 -1.90
N GLN A 24 24.23 -3.15 -2.25
CA GLN A 24 25.23 -4.17 -2.62
C GLN A 24 26.04 -3.75 -3.85
N ALA A 25 25.39 -3.18 -4.86
CA ALA A 25 26.06 -2.67 -6.06
C ALA A 25 26.98 -1.47 -5.72
N ALA A 26 26.56 -0.56 -4.86
CA ALA A 26 27.38 0.55 -4.41
C ALA A 26 28.61 0.06 -3.62
N LEU A 27 28.45 -0.91 -2.71
CA LEU A 27 29.56 -1.54 -1.96
C LEU A 27 30.56 -2.23 -2.88
N ALA A 28 30.10 -2.86 -3.95
CA ALA A 28 30.94 -3.55 -4.92
C ALA A 28 31.89 -2.61 -5.67
N THR A 29 31.67 -1.30 -5.69
CA THR A 29 32.57 -0.30 -6.27
C THR A 29 33.87 -0.11 -5.44
N GLY A 30 33.84 -0.48 -4.16
CA GLY A 30 34.91 -0.20 -3.21
C GLY A 30 35.05 1.29 -2.82
N GLN A 31 34.20 2.16 -3.34
CA GLN A 31 34.18 3.60 -3.06
C GLN A 31 33.40 3.92 -1.77
N PRO A 32 33.66 5.05 -1.11
CA PRO A 32 32.82 5.54 -0.02
C PRO A 32 31.40 5.83 -0.49
N ILE A 33 30.42 5.52 0.36
CA ILE A 33 29.00 5.64 0.02
C ILE A 33 28.37 6.81 0.79
N LEU A 34 27.63 7.65 0.09
CA LEU A 34 26.76 8.69 0.65
C LEU A 34 25.32 8.21 0.60
N PRO A 35 24.71 7.75 1.71
CA PRO A 35 23.31 7.42 1.78
C PRO A 35 22.47 8.71 1.75
N VAL A 36 21.54 8.81 0.82
CA VAL A 36 20.73 10.02 0.57
C VAL A 36 19.27 9.67 0.50
N TYR A 37 18.41 10.48 1.10
CA TYR A 37 16.97 10.51 0.82
C TYR A 37 16.58 11.92 0.39
N ILE A 38 15.83 12.02 -0.70
CA ILE A 38 15.30 13.29 -1.23
C ILE A 38 13.79 13.28 -1.10
N LEU A 39 13.23 14.21 -0.32
CA LEU A 39 11.79 14.44 -0.25
C LEU A 39 11.39 15.37 -1.40
N ASP A 40 10.84 14.79 -2.44
CA ASP A 40 10.33 15.50 -3.61
C ASP A 40 8.80 15.40 -3.67
N ASP A 41 8.12 16.42 -3.16
CA ASP A 41 6.66 16.50 -3.17
C ASP A 41 6.10 16.86 -4.56
N ALA A 42 6.92 17.32 -5.49
CA ALA A 42 6.48 17.80 -6.80
C ALA A 42 6.41 16.68 -7.85
N ALA A 43 7.38 15.76 -7.85
CA ALA A 43 7.48 14.69 -8.87
C ALA A 43 6.24 13.77 -8.92
N PRO A 44 5.64 13.34 -7.79
CA PRO A 44 4.43 12.51 -7.80
C PRO A 44 3.15 13.30 -8.16
N ALA A 45 3.17 14.62 -8.15
CA ALA A 45 2.02 15.49 -8.42
C ALA A 45 0.80 15.14 -7.55
N ALA A 46 -0.33 14.74 -8.16
CA ALA A 46 -1.56 14.38 -7.44
C ALA A 46 -1.42 13.12 -6.54
N TRP A 47 -0.33 12.37 -6.69
CA TRP A 47 -0.02 11.15 -5.95
C TRP A 47 1.15 11.33 -4.98
N ALA A 48 1.43 12.57 -4.56
CA ALA A 48 2.31 12.83 -3.42
C ALA A 48 1.80 12.10 -2.17
N GLU A 49 2.75 11.72 -1.28
CA GLU A 49 2.42 10.95 -0.09
C GLU A 49 1.29 11.57 0.73
N GLY A 50 0.29 10.76 1.07
CA GLY A 50 -0.82 11.17 1.91
C GLY A 50 -0.41 11.35 3.38
N SER A 51 -1.33 11.86 4.18
CA SER A 51 -1.06 12.21 5.59
C SER A 51 -0.57 11.03 6.44
N ALA A 52 -1.19 9.86 6.29
CA ALA A 52 -0.79 8.66 7.02
C ALA A 52 0.58 8.11 6.56
N SER A 53 0.83 8.15 5.24
CA SER A 53 2.12 7.75 4.66
C SER A 53 3.26 8.68 5.09
N ARG A 54 3.02 10.00 5.19
CA ARG A 54 4.00 10.96 5.71
C ARG A 54 4.38 10.68 7.16
N TRP A 55 3.40 10.33 7.99
CA TRP A 55 3.68 9.90 9.37
C TRP A 55 4.59 8.67 9.39
N TRP A 56 4.30 7.65 8.56
CA TRP A 56 5.14 6.45 8.47
C TRP A 56 6.53 6.78 7.97
N LEU A 57 6.64 7.57 6.90
CA LEU A 57 7.91 7.98 6.30
C LEU A 57 8.83 8.66 7.32
N HIS A 58 8.30 9.57 8.16
CA HIS A 58 9.09 10.21 9.21
C HIS A 58 9.76 9.16 10.13
N HIS A 59 8.98 8.21 10.62
CA HIS A 59 9.49 7.20 11.55
C HIS A 59 10.40 6.17 10.85
N GLY A 60 10.09 5.81 9.61
CA GLY A 60 10.91 4.94 8.77
C GLY A 60 12.28 5.55 8.48
N LEU A 61 12.33 6.83 8.09
CA LEU A 61 13.59 7.55 7.90
C LEU A 61 14.39 7.69 9.19
N ALA A 62 13.74 7.97 10.32
CA ALA A 62 14.40 8.01 11.62
C ALA A 62 15.01 6.65 12.02
N ALA A 63 14.34 5.54 11.69
CA ALA A 63 14.86 4.20 11.90
C ALA A 63 16.06 3.91 10.99
N LEU A 64 15.93 4.17 9.69
CA LEU A 64 17.01 3.98 8.72
C LEU A 64 18.25 4.80 9.08
N ALA A 65 18.06 6.07 9.49
CA ALA A 65 19.17 6.94 9.88
C ALA A 65 19.96 6.37 11.08
N ARG A 66 19.26 5.83 12.09
CA ARG A 66 19.92 5.16 13.23
C ARG A 66 20.70 3.93 12.78
N ASP A 67 20.13 3.10 11.92
CA ASP A 67 20.75 1.87 11.44
C ASP A 67 21.97 2.16 10.56
N LEU A 68 21.94 3.22 9.76
CA LEU A 68 23.07 3.70 8.96
C LEU A 68 24.21 4.25 9.82
N VAL A 69 23.89 5.07 10.83
CA VAL A 69 24.90 5.62 11.77
C VAL A 69 25.64 4.51 12.49
N GLN A 70 24.95 3.47 12.94
CA GLN A 70 25.59 2.30 13.57
C GLN A 70 26.59 1.59 12.66
N ARG A 71 26.44 1.73 11.33
CA ARG A 71 27.33 1.14 10.31
C ARG A 71 28.35 2.13 9.75
N GLY A 72 28.41 3.34 10.29
CA GLY A 72 29.40 4.36 9.94
C GLY A 72 29.03 5.25 8.75
N ALA A 73 27.78 5.25 8.29
CA ALA A 73 27.33 6.03 7.13
C ALA A 73 26.05 6.84 7.45
N PRO A 74 26.18 8.09 7.91
CA PRO A 74 25.02 8.90 8.25
C PRO A 74 24.14 9.19 7.02
N LEU A 75 22.79 9.13 7.21
CA LEU A 75 21.81 9.46 6.17
C LEU A 75 21.81 10.96 5.91
N ILE A 76 21.96 11.34 4.65
CA ILE A 76 21.83 12.72 4.18
C ILE A 76 20.38 12.95 3.75
N LEU A 77 19.74 13.92 4.34
CA LEU A 77 18.38 14.35 4.03
C LEU A 77 18.41 15.63 3.20
N ARG A 78 17.64 15.67 2.12
CA ARG A 78 17.44 16.86 1.27
C ARG A 78 15.97 16.96 0.90
N ARG A 79 15.47 18.18 0.76
CA ARG A 79 14.11 18.45 0.28
C ARG A 79 14.13 19.33 -0.96
N GLY A 80 13.29 19.01 -1.94
CA GLY A 80 13.10 19.77 -3.17
C GLY A 80 13.03 18.90 -4.41
N PRO A 81 12.86 19.52 -5.60
CA PRO A 81 12.83 18.80 -6.87
C PRO A 81 14.12 18.00 -7.08
N THR A 82 13.99 16.72 -7.33
CA THR A 82 15.11 15.80 -7.49
C THR A 82 16.04 16.22 -8.64
N GLN A 83 15.46 16.80 -9.71
CA GLN A 83 16.20 17.30 -10.88
C GLN A 83 17.18 18.44 -10.52
N ILE A 84 17.00 19.09 -9.39
CA ILE A 84 17.85 20.17 -8.89
C ILE A 84 18.73 19.65 -7.77
N VAL A 85 18.15 18.95 -6.81
CA VAL A 85 18.81 18.52 -5.58
C VAL A 85 19.92 17.53 -5.85
N LEU A 86 19.67 16.51 -6.67
CA LEU A 86 20.64 15.44 -6.90
C LEU A 86 21.88 15.91 -7.71
N PRO A 87 21.76 16.70 -8.80
CA PRO A 87 22.92 17.29 -9.47
C PRO A 87 23.76 18.21 -8.56
N ASN A 88 23.09 19.05 -7.75
CA ASN A 88 23.81 19.91 -6.80
C ASN A 88 24.60 19.09 -5.78
N LEU A 89 24.01 18.01 -5.27
CA LEU A 89 24.71 17.12 -4.33
C LEU A 89 25.90 16.42 -4.98
N ILE A 90 25.79 16.00 -6.24
CA ILE A 90 26.92 15.43 -7.01
C ILE A 90 28.03 16.47 -7.16
N GLN A 91 27.69 17.71 -7.50
CA GLN A 91 28.68 18.79 -7.61
C GLN A 91 29.34 19.09 -6.25
N GLU A 92 28.57 19.12 -5.15
CA GLU A 92 29.04 19.37 -3.79
C GLU A 92 30.04 18.28 -3.31
N THR A 93 29.76 17.03 -3.66
CA THR A 93 30.49 15.85 -3.11
C THR A 93 31.51 15.25 -4.06
N GLY A 94 31.46 15.59 -5.32
CA GLY A 94 32.31 14.96 -6.37
C GLY A 94 31.91 13.49 -6.62
N ALA A 95 30.67 13.11 -6.34
CA ALA A 95 30.20 11.74 -6.54
C ALA A 95 30.27 11.34 -8.01
N THR A 96 30.71 10.09 -8.28
CA THR A 96 30.96 9.59 -9.63
C THR A 96 29.85 8.72 -10.19
N GLU A 97 29.04 8.12 -9.33
CA GLU A 97 27.92 7.25 -9.70
C GLU A 97 26.78 7.39 -8.69
N VAL A 98 25.56 7.10 -9.14
CA VAL A 98 24.35 7.06 -8.31
C VAL A 98 23.69 5.69 -8.41
N PHE A 99 23.41 5.08 -7.28
CA PHE A 99 22.71 3.80 -7.15
C PHE A 99 21.34 4.03 -6.49
N THR A 100 20.27 3.46 -7.05
CA THR A 100 18.92 3.62 -6.51
C THR A 100 18.04 2.40 -6.77
N GLY A 101 16.99 2.22 -5.99
CA GLY A 101 15.93 1.26 -6.28
C GLY A 101 14.99 1.76 -7.38
N GLY A 102 14.67 0.90 -8.34
CA GLY A 102 13.67 1.19 -9.36
C GLY A 102 12.25 1.09 -8.81
N SER A 103 11.41 2.07 -9.11
CA SER A 103 9.99 2.07 -8.75
C SER A 103 9.10 1.69 -9.94
N PRO A 104 7.98 0.98 -9.71
CA PRO A 104 6.99 0.71 -10.75
C PRO A 104 6.13 1.94 -11.10
N ASP A 105 6.12 2.97 -10.25
CA ASP A 105 5.25 4.13 -10.37
C ASP A 105 5.56 4.94 -11.64
N PRO A 106 4.52 5.34 -12.41
CA PRO A 106 4.73 6.01 -13.69
C PRO A 106 5.53 7.31 -13.58
N TRP A 107 5.31 8.09 -12.52
CA TRP A 107 6.04 9.33 -12.27
C TRP A 107 7.51 9.06 -11.96
N ALA A 108 7.82 8.05 -11.14
CA ALA A 108 9.18 7.70 -10.77
C ALA A 108 9.97 7.17 -11.96
N ARG A 109 9.32 6.40 -12.84
CA ARG A 109 9.94 5.92 -14.09
C ARG A 109 10.27 7.06 -15.06
N ARG A 110 9.40 8.08 -15.14
CA ARG A 110 9.71 9.31 -15.93
C ARG A 110 10.88 10.04 -15.32
N LEU A 111 10.83 10.28 -14.01
CA LEU A 111 11.92 10.92 -13.27
C LEU A 111 13.26 10.20 -13.48
N ASP A 112 13.28 8.86 -13.39
CA ASP A 112 14.49 8.06 -13.63
C ASP A 112 15.07 8.25 -15.05
N THR A 113 14.21 8.41 -16.06
CA THR A 113 14.65 8.66 -17.44
C THR A 113 15.22 10.06 -17.58
N GLU A 114 14.58 11.06 -17.01
CA GLU A 114 15.03 12.45 -16.98
C GLU A 114 16.36 12.58 -16.24
N MET A 115 16.46 11.97 -15.05
CA MET A 115 17.67 12.00 -14.24
C MET A 115 18.85 11.34 -14.94
N ALA A 116 18.66 10.23 -15.64
CA ALA A 116 19.72 9.60 -16.42
C ALA A 116 20.30 10.53 -17.49
N ALA A 117 19.50 11.40 -18.07
CA ALA A 117 19.93 12.42 -19.03
C ALA A 117 20.61 13.62 -18.35
N ILE A 118 20.02 14.13 -17.27
CA ILE A 118 20.51 15.30 -16.53
C ILE A 118 21.90 15.02 -15.89
N LEU A 119 22.08 13.81 -15.36
CA LEU A 119 23.29 13.45 -14.63
C LEU A 119 24.49 13.11 -15.51
N ALA A 120 24.32 12.95 -16.83
CA ALA A 120 25.41 12.57 -17.72
C ALA A 120 26.61 13.55 -17.59
N PRO A 121 27.86 13.04 -17.47
CA PRO A 121 28.30 11.64 -17.63
C PRO A 121 28.20 10.75 -16.39
N VAL A 122 27.72 11.24 -15.25
CA VAL A 122 27.53 10.43 -14.03
C VAL A 122 26.42 9.38 -14.28
N ARG A 123 26.72 8.11 -13.99
CA ARG A 123 25.78 7.02 -14.27
C ARG A 123 24.76 6.86 -13.15
N LEU A 124 23.48 6.73 -13.54
CA LEU A 124 22.38 6.33 -12.65
C LEU A 124 22.10 4.83 -12.80
N HIS A 125 22.44 4.05 -11.77
CA HIS A 125 22.19 2.61 -11.70
C HIS A 125 20.85 2.35 -11.00
N ARG A 126 19.92 1.67 -11.69
CA ARG A 126 18.58 1.34 -11.17
C ARG A 126 18.52 -0.16 -10.87
N MET A 127 18.35 -0.50 -9.62
CA MET A 127 18.31 -1.88 -9.14
C MET A 127 16.87 -2.27 -8.76
N ARG A 128 16.54 -3.57 -8.87
CA ARG A 128 15.29 -4.09 -8.37
C ARG A 128 15.36 -4.28 -6.85
N THR A 129 14.67 -3.43 -6.10
CA THR A 129 14.68 -3.45 -4.62
C THR A 129 13.34 -3.81 -4.01
N THR A 130 12.20 -3.59 -4.72
CA THR A 130 10.85 -3.69 -4.17
C THR A 130 9.99 -4.77 -4.81
N MET A 131 10.32 -5.26 -5.99
CA MET A 131 9.57 -6.24 -6.77
C MET A 131 10.22 -7.62 -6.73
N LEU A 132 9.43 -8.71 -6.71
CA LEU A 132 9.93 -10.07 -6.89
C LEU A 132 10.37 -10.32 -8.34
N PHE A 133 9.54 -9.90 -9.28
CA PHE A 133 9.78 -10.07 -10.71
C PHE A 133 9.71 -8.72 -11.42
N HIS A 134 10.61 -8.49 -12.37
CA HIS A 134 10.51 -7.30 -13.20
C HIS A 134 9.31 -7.44 -14.14
N PRO A 135 8.38 -6.46 -14.23
CA PRO A 135 7.15 -6.61 -15.02
C PRO A 135 7.39 -6.93 -16.50
N GLN A 136 8.50 -6.48 -17.07
CA GLN A 136 8.88 -6.81 -18.45
C GLN A 136 9.37 -8.24 -18.65
N ALA A 137 9.77 -8.94 -17.60
CA ALA A 137 10.17 -10.34 -17.67
C ALA A 137 8.96 -11.30 -17.64
N VAL A 138 7.80 -10.81 -17.15
CA VAL A 138 6.57 -11.60 -17.04
C VAL A 138 5.66 -11.27 -18.22
N ARG A 139 5.76 -12.04 -19.31
CA ARG A 139 4.99 -11.80 -20.54
C ARG A 139 4.14 -13.00 -20.91
N SER A 140 2.98 -12.74 -21.54
CA SER A 140 2.14 -13.77 -22.12
C SER A 140 2.84 -14.44 -23.30
N LYS A 141 2.33 -15.58 -23.74
CA LYS A 141 2.85 -16.29 -24.93
C LYS A 141 2.82 -15.42 -26.20
N SER A 142 1.89 -14.47 -26.27
CA SER A 142 1.81 -13.47 -27.37
C SER A 142 2.74 -12.26 -27.17
N GLY A 143 3.55 -12.21 -26.09
CA GLY A 143 4.45 -11.08 -25.77
C GLY A 143 3.79 -9.92 -25.06
N GLY A 144 2.46 -9.93 -24.84
CA GLY A 144 1.71 -8.86 -24.18
C GLY A 144 1.68 -8.98 -22.66
N ALA A 145 1.06 -7.98 -22.02
CA ALA A 145 0.80 -7.98 -20.59
C ALA A 145 -0.31 -8.97 -20.21
N TYR A 146 -0.25 -9.49 -18.99
CA TYR A 146 -1.36 -10.27 -18.43
C TYR A 146 -2.44 -9.34 -17.87
N ALA A 147 -3.71 -9.66 -18.18
CA ALA A 147 -4.89 -8.99 -17.63
C ALA A 147 -5.67 -9.88 -16.64
N VAL A 148 -5.21 -11.13 -16.42
CA VAL A 148 -5.86 -12.11 -15.53
C VAL A 148 -4.81 -12.71 -14.60
N TYR A 149 -5.15 -12.78 -13.31
CA TYR A 149 -4.21 -13.16 -12.25
C TYR A 149 -3.68 -14.61 -12.38
N THR A 150 -4.54 -15.58 -12.64
CA THR A 150 -4.12 -16.99 -12.65
C THR A 150 -3.04 -17.28 -13.71
N PRO A 151 -3.18 -16.87 -14.98
CA PRO A 151 -2.09 -17.00 -15.95
C PRO A 151 -0.82 -16.23 -15.57
N PHE A 152 -0.96 -15.04 -14.99
CA PHE A 152 0.16 -14.23 -14.51
C PHE A 152 0.94 -14.97 -13.40
N SER A 153 0.24 -15.43 -12.37
CA SER A 153 0.88 -16.14 -11.24
C SER A 153 1.59 -17.41 -11.69
N ASN A 154 1.00 -18.16 -12.60
CA ASN A 154 1.63 -19.36 -13.19
C ASN A 154 2.90 -19.00 -13.99
N ALA A 155 2.87 -17.88 -14.73
CA ALA A 155 4.05 -17.40 -15.44
C ALA A 155 5.16 -16.97 -14.48
N CYS A 156 4.83 -16.27 -13.38
CA CYS A 156 5.80 -15.93 -12.34
C CYS A 156 6.46 -17.15 -11.71
N LEU A 157 5.66 -18.19 -11.40
CA LEU A 157 6.14 -19.42 -10.79
C LEU A 157 6.99 -20.28 -11.74
N ALA A 158 6.86 -20.08 -13.05
CA ALA A 158 7.68 -20.73 -14.08
C ALA A 158 9.04 -20.02 -14.32
N LEU A 159 9.20 -18.81 -13.85
CA LEU A 159 10.49 -18.10 -13.90
C LEU A 159 11.44 -18.63 -12.82
N PRO A 160 12.76 -18.43 -12.98
CA PRO A 160 13.69 -18.65 -11.89
C PRO A 160 13.25 -17.89 -10.63
N PRO A 161 13.40 -18.49 -9.43
CA PRO A 161 13.03 -17.81 -8.20
C PRO A 161 13.83 -16.51 -8.06
N PRO A 162 13.29 -15.50 -7.32
CA PRO A 162 14.06 -14.31 -7.03
C PRO A 162 15.38 -14.69 -6.32
N PRO A 163 16.45 -13.89 -6.46
CA PRO A 163 17.68 -14.14 -5.73
C PRO A 163 17.44 -14.26 -4.22
N PRO A 164 18.18 -15.14 -3.52
CA PRO A 164 18.08 -15.22 -2.07
C PRO A 164 18.43 -13.89 -1.40
N PRO A 165 17.74 -13.52 -0.30
CA PRO A 165 18.03 -12.29 0.43
C PRO A 165 19.47 -12.26 0.97
N VAL A 166 20.09 -11.08 0.88
CA VAL A 166 21.45 -10.84 1.37
C VAL A 166 21.38 -10.09 2.71
N PRO A 167 22.18 -10.46 3.73
CA PRO A 167 22.19 -9.75 5.01
C PRO A 167 22.65 -8.30 4.85
N ALA A 168 22.30 -7.44 5.82
CA ALA A 168 22.83 -6.09 5.90
C ALA A 168 24.35 -6.13 6.10
N PRO A 169 25.12 -5.20 5.50
CA PRO A 169 26.56 -5.12 5.73
C PRO A 169 26.83 -4.69 7.18
N GLU A 170 27.90 -5.20 7.77
CA GLU A 170 28.34 -4.80 9.11
C GLU A 170 28.82 -3.34 9.14
N ARG A 171 29.46 -2.90 8.06
CA ARG A 171 30.04 -1.55 7.92
C ARG A 171 29.78 -1.01 6.51
N ILE A 172 29.52 0.28 6.42
CA ILE A 172 29.40 1.02 5.17
C ILE A 172 30.45 2.13 5.18
N PRO A 173 31.49 2.05 4.35
CA PRO A 173 32.45 3.14 4.23
C PRO A 173 31.74 4.40 3.74
N SER A 174 31.92 5.52 4.47
CA SER A 174 31.29 6.80 4.08
C SER A 174 32.33 7.93 4.24
N PRO A 175 32.34 8.91 3.34
CA PRO A 175 33.16 10.09 3.50
C PRO A 175 32.55 11.00 4.58
N PRO A 176 33.24 12.10 4.97
CA PRO A 176 32.61 13.14 5.76
C PRO A 176 31.29 13.59 5.13
N SER A 177 30.25 13.69 5.95
CA SER A 177 28.92 14.07 5.47
C SER A 177 28.91 15.52 4.99
N PRO A 178 28.39 15.82 3.78
CA PRO A 178 27.94 17.17 3.46
C PRO A 178 26.81 17.56 4.40
N GLY A 179 26.43 18.79 4.47
CA GLY A 179 25.29 19.23 5.28
C GLY A 179 24.05 18.34 5.06
N SER A 180 23.13 18.29 6.02
CA SER A 180 21.88 17.52 5.94
C SER A 180 20.75 18.34 6.54
N ASP A 181 19.54 18.26 5.92
CA ASP A 181 18.34 18.79 6.56
C ASP A 181 18.08 18.05 7.87
N GLN A 182 17.34 18.72 8.77
CA GLN A 182 16.80 18.06 9.94
C GLN A 182 15.43 17.46 9.60
N LEU A 183 15.23 16.18 9.90
CA LEU A 183 13.97 15.48 9.61
C LEU A 183 12.74 16.16 10.26
N ALA A 184 12.92 16.77 11.42
CA ALA A 184 11.87 17.51 12.11
C ALA A 184 11.34 18.72 11.32
N ASP A 185 12.21 19.38 10.55
CA ASP A 185 11.86 20.58 9.78
C ASP A 185 11.00 20.25 8.54
N TRP A 186 10.89 18.99 8.17
CA TRP A 186 10.05 18.55 7.06
C TRP A 186 8.56 18.56 7.40
N ASN A 187 8.20 18.67 8.69
CA ASN A 187 6.82 18.75 9.16
C ASN A 187 5.93 17.58 8.67
N LEU A 188 6.46 16.37 8.64
CA LEU A 188 5.75 15.17 8.21
C LEU A 188 4.75 14.66 9.26
N LEU A 189 4.92 15.08 10.53
CA LEU A 189 4.05 14.67 11.62
C LEU A 189 2.93 15.69 11.86
N PRO A 190 1.70 15.21 12.17
CA PRO A 190 0.61 16.12 12.55
C PRO A 190 0.87 16.74 13.92
N THR A 191 0.57 18.01 14.05
CA THR A 191 0.76 18.75 15.31
C THR A 191 -0.52 19.36 15.86
N LYS A 192 -1.39 19.93 15.01
CA LYS A 192 -2.63 20.62 15.39
C LYS A 192 -3.74 20.40 14.35
N PRO A 193 -4.66 19.46 14.60
CA PRO A 193 -4.69 18.49 15.69
C PRO A 193 -3.68 17.35 15.50
N ASP A 194 -3.13 16.81 16.57
CA ASP A 194 -2.40 15.54 16.54
C ASP A 194 -3.39 14.37 16.44
N TRP A 195 -3.61 13.90 15.24
CA TRP A 195 -4.51 12.76 14.97
C TRP A 195 -3.79 11.41 14.97
N ALA A 196 -2.45 11.36 15.06
CA ALA A 196 -1.67 10.14 14.87
C ALA A 196 -1.60 9.25 16.13
N GLY A 197 -2.33 9.53 17.19
CA GLY A 197 -2.32 8.73 18.42
C GLY A 197 -2.61 7.24 18.19
N GLY A 198 -3.57 6.94 17.32
CA GLY A 198 -3.90 5.57 16.96
C GLY A 198 -2.82 4.90 16.11
N LEU A 199 -2.15 5.63 15.21
CA LEU A 199 -1.03 5.10 14.45
C LEU A 199 0.12 4.69 15.37
N ARG A 200 0.51 5.58 16.29
CA ARG A 200 1.56 5.31 17.29
C ARG A 200 1.26 4.10 18.17
N ALA A 201 0.00 3.87 18.50
CA ALA A 201 -0.42 2.73 19.33
C ALA A 201 -0.35 1.39 18.58
N ASN A 202 -0.43 1.41 17.22
CA ASN A 202 -0.54 0.18 16.41
C ASN A 202 0.74 -0.14 15.62
N TRP A 203 1.63 0.83 15.36
CA TRP A 203 2.73 0.66 14.41
C TRP A 203 4.08 1.11 14.97
N ILE A 204 5.09 0.36 14.60
CA ILE A 204 6.50 0.67 14.81
C ILE A 204 7.18 0.55 13.43
N PRO A 205 7.39 1.64 12.69
CA PRO A 205 8.11 1.61 11.42
C PRO A 205 9.58 1.24 11.58
N GLY A 206 10.17 0.68 10.52
CA GLY A 206 11.58 0.33 10.43
C GLY A 206 11.83 -1.15 10.17
N GLU A 207 13.02 -1.46 9.63
CA GLU A 207 13.43 -2.78 9.17
C GLU A 207 13.38 -3.86 10.26
N ALA A 208 13.82 -3.54 11.47
CA ALA A 208 13.80 -4.48 12.60
C ALA A 208 12.38 -4.89 13.00
N ALA A 209 11.44 -3.94 13.02
CA ALA A 209 10.03 -4.21 13.32
C ALA A 209 9.36 -5.01 12.21
N ALA A 210 9.71 -4.75 10.95
CA ALA A 210 9.26 -5.54 9.81
C ALA A 210 9.70 -7.00 9.92
N ALA A 211 10.97 -7.24 10.24
CA ALA A 211 11.52 -8.59 10.41
C ALA A 211 10.86 -9.33 11.59
N ASP A 212 10.64 -8.66 12.73
CA ASP A 212 9.95 -9.24 13.88
C ASP A 212 8.49 -9.61 13.54
N ARG A 213 7.79 -8.73 12.81
CA ARG A 213 6.42 -8.99 12.37
C ARG A 213 6.34 -10.18 11.42
N LEU A 214 7.27 -10.28 10.45
CA LEU A 214 7.36 -11.44 9.55
C LEU A 214 7.59 -12.72 10.34
N ARG A 215 8.56 -12.72 11.27
CA ARG A 215 8.87 -13.87 12.10
C ARG A 215 7.64 -14.37 12.89
N ARG A 216 6.94 -13.45 13.60
CA ARG A 216 5.70 -13.78 14.34
C ARG A 216 4.62 -14.31 13.43
N PHE A 217 4.42 -13.71 12.27
CA PHE A 217 3.44 -14.19 11.30
C PHE A 217 3.73 -15.62 10.85
N VAL A 218 4.97 -15.91 10.48
CA VAL A 218 5.38 -17.25 10.02
C VAL A 218 5.22 -18.29 11.13
N THR A 219 5.60 -17.94 12.37
CA THR A 219 5.56 -18.86 13.50
C THR A 219 4.12 -19.13 13.99
N ASP A 220 3.31 -18.06 14.12
CA ASP A 220 2.08 -18.13 14.92
C ASP A 220 0.80 -18.20 14.05
N ARG A 221 0.84 -17.72 12.79
CA ARG A 221 -0.38 -17.44 12.02
C ARG A 221 -0.41 -18.08 10.64
N LEU A 222 0.75 -18.33 10.03
CA LEU A 222 0.85 -18.78 8.64
C LEU A 222 0.10 -20.09 8.39
N ALA A 223 0.19 -21.06 9.31
CA ALA A 223 -0.45 -22.36 9.15
C ALA A 223 -1.98 -22.25 9.01
N ALA A 224 -2.62 -21.36 9.80
CA ALA A 224 -4.06 -21.14 9.80
C ALA A 224 -4.51 -20.03 8.82
N TYR A 225 -3.59 -19.44 8.05
CA TYR A 225 -3.87 -18.28 7.22
C TYR A 225 -4.95 -18.53 6.16
N ALA A 226 -4.99 -19.70 5.54
CA ALA A 226 -6.00 -20.02 4.53
C ALA A 226 -7.42 -19.88 5.05
N ASP A 227 -7.67 -20.32 6.28
CA ASP A 227 -9.00 -20.37 6.90
C ASP A 227 -9.38 -19.04 7.58
N ARG A 228 -8.39 -18.32 8.12
CA ARG A 228 -8.64 -17.17 9.00
C ARG A 228 -8.38 -15.80 8.36
N ARG A 229 -7.74 -15.78 7.20
CA ARG A 229 -7.35 -14.52 6.52
C ARG A 229 -8.50 -13.56 6.22
N ASP A 230 -9.71 -14.07 6.11
CA ASP A 230 -10.90 -13.29 5.78
C ASP A 230 -11.68 -12.82 7.03
N ARG A 231 -11.20 -13.14 8.23
CA ARG A 231 -11.81 -12.81 9.54
C ARG A 231 -11.21 -11.52 10.10
N PRO A 232 -11.88 -10.34 9.97
CA PRO A 232 -11.36 -9.06 10.48
C PRO A 232 -11.38 -8.95 12.01
N ASP A 233 -12.15 -9.78 12.69
CA ASP A 233 -12.21 -9.90 14.14
C ASP A 233 -10.99 -10.60 14.75
N MET A 234 -10.20 -11.32 13.91
CA MET A 234 -9.03 -12.08 14.31
C MET A 234 -7.73 -11.38 13.85
N ASP A 235 -6.69 -11.47 14.66
CA ASP A 235 -5.33 -11.08 14.26
C ASP A 235 -4.67 -12.24 13.49
N ALA A 236 -5.15 -12.49 12.28
CA ALA A 236 -4.77 -13.63 11.44
C ALA A 236 -3.98 -13.27 10.18
N THR A 237 -3.77 -11.98 9.93
CA THR A 237 -3.01 -11.51 8.76
C THR A 237 -1.58 -11.13 9.14
N SER A 238 -0.71 -10.97 8.13
CA SER A 238 0.68 -10.56 8.37
C SER A 238 0.80 -9.08 8.77
N ALA A 239 -0.11 -8.24 8.28
CA ALA A 239 -0.03 -6.78 8.37
C ALA A 239 1.36 -6.23 7.95
N LEU A 240 1.98 -6.85 6.92
CA LEU A 240 3.27 -6.45 6.36
C LEU A 240 3.15 -5.38 5.27
N SER A 241 1.92 -5.05 4.86
CA SER A 241 1.70 -4.14 3.73
C SER A 241 2.38 -2.77 3.87
N PRO A 242 2.40 -2.08 5.04
CA PRO A 242 3.13 -0.83 5.17
C PRO A 242 4.66 -1.01 5.00
N TYR A 243 5.21 -2.04 5.60
CA TYR A 243 6.64 -2.33 5.52
C TYR A 243 7.09 -2.69 4.10
N LEU A 244 6.23 -3.39 3.34
CA LEU A 244 6.46 -3.68 1.92
C LEU A 244 6.33 -2.44 1.05
N HIS A 245 5.43 -1.50 1.40
CA HIS A 245 5.24 -0.24 0.69
C HIS A 245 6.47 0.66 0.83
N PHE A 246 6.94 0.88 2.06
CA PHE A 246 8.14 1.68 2.33
C PHE A 246 9.45 0.91 2.12
N GLY A 247 9.35 -0.36 1.74
CA GLY A 247 10.51 -1.20 1.48
C GLY A 247 11.40 -1.45 2.70
N GLU A 248 10.85 -1.37 3.91
CA GLU A 248 11.48 -1.73 5.16
C GLU A 248 11.69 -3.26 5.29
N ILE A 249 11.04 -4.01 4.41
CA ILE A 249 11.28 -5.43 4.13
C ILE A 249 11.11 -5.67 2.64
N SER A 250 11.95 -6.52 2.05
CA SER A 250 11.81 -6.87 0.65
C SER A 250 10.76 -7.96 0.45
N ALA A 251 10.15 -7.98 -0.73
CA ALA A 251 9.25 -9.06 -1.11
C ALA A 251 10.00 -10.43 -1.17
N ALA A 252 11.31 -10.43 -1.48
CA ALA A 252 12.14 -11.64 -1.48
C ALA A 252 12.36 -12.17 -0.06
N GLN A 253 12.64 -11.31 0.92
CA GLN A 253 12.73 -11.72 2.34
C GLN A 253 11.45 -12.41 2.80
N VAL A 254 10.28 -11.82 2.49
CA VAL A 254 8.97 -12.40 2.83
C VAL A 254 8.76 -13.73 2.09
N TRP A 255 9.07 -13.79 0.80
CA TRP A 255 8.96 -14.99 -0.03
C TRP A 255 9.75 -16.16 0.56
N TYR A 256 11.04 -15.96 0.81
CA TYR A 256 11.94 -17.01 1.31
C TYR A 256 11.59 -17.43 2.74
N ALA A 257 11.26 -16.51 3.63
CA ALA A 257 10.85 -16.86 4.99
C ALA A 257 9.58 -17.72 5.02
N VAL A 258 8.61 -17.41 4.14
CA VAL A 258 7.38 -18.20 4.02
C VAL A 258 7.64 -19.55 3.34
N GLN A 259 8.50 -19.59 2.32
CA GLN A 259 8.85 -20.87 1.67
C GLN A 259 9.61 -21.84 2.59
N ALA A 260 10.42 -21.32 3.51
CA ALA A 260 11.14 -22.12 4.50
C ALA A 260 10.22 -22.75 5.55
N ALA A 261 8.99 -22.26 5.71
CA ALA A 261 8.00 -22.83 6.63
C ALA A 261 7.45 -24.17 6.09
N PRO A 262 6.95 -25.06 6.98
CA PRO A 262 6.35 -26.31 6.57
C PRO A 262 5.24 -26.12 5.51
N PRO A 263 5.09 -27.05 4.55
CA PRO A 263 4.00 -27.00 3.57
C PRO A 263 2.64 -27.05 4.23
N THR A 264 1.83 -26.00 4.03
CA THR A 264 0.46 -25.89 4.53
C THR A 264 -0.40 -25.12 3.52
N PRO A 265 -1.72 -25.31 3.51
CA PRO A 265 -2.61 -24.48 2.70
C PRO A 265 -2.44 -22.99 2.96
N GLY A 266 -2.13 -22.60 4.22
CA GLY A 266 -1.88 -21.22 4.62
C GLY A 266 -0.63 -20.64 3.97
N ARG A 267 0.47 -21.41 3.92
CA ARG A 267 1.70 -21.03 3.23
C ARG A 267 1.46 -20.78 1.75
N ASP A 268 0.84 -21.70 1.07
CA ASP A 268 0.61 -21.61 -0.37
C ASP A 268 -0.36 -20.46 -0.71
N LYS A 269 -1.37 -20.26 0.15
CA LYS A 269 -2.29 -19.14 0.01
C LYS A 269 -1.58 -17.81 0.18
N PHE A 270 -0.70 -17.67 1.18
CA PHE A 270 0.03 -16.43 1.43
C PHE A 270 1.00 -16.07 0.30
N LEU A 271 1.73 -17.05 -0.24
CA LEU A 271 2.58 -16.82 -1.42
C LEU A 271 1.78 -16.30 -2.62
N ARG A 272 0.56 -16.79 -2.81
CA ARG A 272 -0.34 -16.27 -3.86
C ARG A 272 -0.76 -14.82 -3.59
N GLU A 273 -0.95 -14.42 -2.33
CA GLU A 273 -1.27 -13.01 -2.01
C GLU A 273 -0.07 -12.10 -2.31
N LEU A 274 1.16 -12.57 -2.11
CA LEU A 274 2.35 -11.83 -2.51
C LEU A 274 2.41 -11.67 -4.05
N LEU A 275 1.99 -12.69 -4.81
CA LEU A 275 1.87 -12.59 -6.27
C LEU A 275 0.73 -11.68 -6.72
N TRP A 276 -0.34 -11.48 -5.92
CA TRP A 276 -1.36 -10.46 -6.20
C TRP A 276 -0.77 -9.04 -6.15
N ARG A 277 0.15 -8.78 -5.20
CA ARG A 277 0.90 -7.52 -5.15
C ARG A 277 1.72 -7.34 -6.44
N GLU A 278 2.45 -8.36 -6.87
CA GLU A 278 3.22 -8.32 -8.12
C GLU A 278 2.31 -8.13 -9.35
N PHE A 279 1.09 -8.70 -9.33
CA PHE A 279 0.12 -8.51 -10.41
C PHE A 279 -0.37 -7.06 -10.48
N ALA A 280 -0.65 -6.43 -9.35
CA ALA A 280 -1.01 -5.01 -9.31
C ALA A 280 0.12 -4.12 -9.87
N ILE A 281 1.37 -4.41 -9.50
CA ILE A 281 2.58 -3.75 -10.04
C ILE A 281 2.69 -3.98 -11.56
N HIS A 282 2.47 -5.20 -12.03
CA HIS A 282 2.48 -5.53 -13.45
C HIS A 282 1.42 -4.73 -14.21
N LEU A 283 0.22 -4.61 -13.66
CA LEU A 283 -0.85 -3.82 -14.27
C LEU A 283 -0.46 -2.34 -14.35
N LEU A 284 0.02 -1.74 -13.26
CA LEU A 284 0.45 -0.33 -13.25
C LEU A 284 1.60 -0.06 -14.21
N TRP A 285 2.54 -1.01 -14.32
CA TRP A 285 3.67 -0.89 -15.25
C TRP A 285 3.21 -0.78 -16.70
N HIS A 286 2.24 -1.61 -17.10
CA HIS A 286 1.74 -1.66 -18.48
C HIS A 286 0.61 -0.68 -18.76
N HIS A 287 -0.09 -0.22 -17.72
CA HIS A 287 -1.19 0.73 -17.79
C HIS A 287 -0.94 1.93 -16.86
N PRO A 288 0.00 2.82 -17.23
CA PRO A 288 0.45 3.92 -16.36
C PRO A 288 -0.63 4.94 -16.00
N THR A 289 -1.74 4.98 -16.73
CA THR A 289 -2.89 5.85 -16.45
C THR A 289 -3.92 5.20 -15.51
N MET A 290 -3.73 3.94 -15.11
CA MET A 290 -4.63 3.18 -14.24
C MET A 290 -5.03 3.92 -12.93
N PRO A 291 -4.19 4.74 -12.30
CA PRO A 291 -4.61 5.48 -11.11
C PRO A 291 -5.78 6.45 -11.35
N ASP A 292 -5.92 6.97 -12.56
CA ASP A 292 -6.89 8.02 -12.89
C ASP A 292 -7.91 7.58 -13.95
N GLN A 293 -7.61 6.55 -14.75
CA GLN A 293 -8.46 6.08 -15.86
C GLN A 293 -8.83 4.60 -15.67
N PRO A 294 -10.07 4.20 -15.96
CA PRO A 294 -10.46 2.80 -15.87
C PRO A 294 -9.75 1.97 -16.96
N LEU A 295 -9.32 0.75 -16.61
CA LEU A 295 -8.74 -0.16 -17.60
C LEU A 295 -9.72 -0.57 -18.70
N ARG A 296 -11.02 -0.60 -18.36
CA ARG A 296 -12.11 -0.86 -19.31
C ARG A 296 -12.76 0.47 -19.66
N ALA A 297 -12.41 1.04 -20.82
CA ALA A 297 -12.81 2.37 -21.26
C ALA A 297 -14.34 2.61 -21.23
N ALA A 298 -15.17 1.57 -21.46
CA ALA A 298 -16.62 1.71 -21.35
C ALA A 298 -17.10 2.30 -20.01
N PHE A 299 -16.32 2.11 -18.94
CA PHE A 299 -16.65 2.63 -17.61
C PHE A 299 -16.36 4.14 -17.43
N ASP A 300 -15.79 4.82 -18.41
CA ASP A 300 -15.74 6.29 -18.44
C ASP A 300 -17.16 6.88 -18.51
N ASN A 301 -18.09 6.15 -19.11
CA ASN A 301 -19.49 6.53 -19.23
C ASN A 301 -20.36 6.07 -18.04
N MET A 302 -19.76 5.60 -16.94
CA MET A 302 -20.51 5.18 -15.77
C MET A 302 -21.25 6.40 -15.17
N PRO A 303 -22.57 6.35 -15.00
CA PRO A 303 -23.35 7.50 -14.51
C PRO A 303 -23.21 7.64 -12.98
N TRP A 304 -22.02 8.01 -12.54
CA TRP A 304 -21.74 8.27 -11.13
C TRP A 304 -22.64 9.37 -10.58
N ARG A 305 -22.94 9.29 -9.29
CA ARG A 305 -23.75 10.29 -8.58
C ARG A 305 -22.86 11.28 -7.85
N GLU A 306 -23.26 12.53 -7.90
CA GLU A 306 -22.78 13.59 -7.01
C GLU A 306 -23.58 13.50 -5.69
N ASP A 307 -22.94 12.96 -4.64
CA ASP A 307 -23.53 12.82 -3.30
C ASP A 307 -22.48 13.14 -2.21
N PRO A 308 -22.18 14.44 -2.02
CA PRO A 308 -21.19 14.86 -1.02
C PRO A 308 -21.57 14.44 0.41
N ALA A 309 -22.86 14.39 0.74
CA ALA A 309 -23.34 13.97 2.06
C ALA A 309 -23.09 12.48 2.28
N GLY A 310 -23.42 11.64 1.28
CA GLY A 310 -23.14 10.20 1.30
C GLY A 310 -21.63 9.91 1.36
N LEU A 311 -20.82 10.62 0.58
CA LEU A 311 -19.37 10.51 0.63
C LEU A 311 -18.83 10.86 2.03
N ARG A 312 -19.28 11.94 2.62
CA ARG A 312 -18.86 12.35 3.96
C ARG A 312 -19.28 11.34 5.03
N ALA A 313 -20.51 10.81 4.94
CA ALA A 313 -20.98 9.77 5.84
C ALA A 313 -20.11 8.49 5.74
N TRP A 314 -19.73 8.11 4.53
CA TRP A 314 -18.81 6.99 4.28
C TRP A 314 -17.43 7.26 4.87
N GLN A 315 -16.80 8.40 4.57
CA GLN A 315 -15.49 8.80 5.07
C GLN A 315 -15.41 8.78 6.60
N THR A 316 -16.50 9.19 7.28
CA THR A 316 -16.53 9.32 8.73
C THR A 316 -17.08 8.08 9.45
N GLY A 317 -17.43 7.00 8.72
CA GLY A 317 -18.01 5.78 9.28
C GLY A 317 -19.36 6.03 9.96
N ARG A 318 -20.27 6.73 9.27
CA ARG A 318 -21.62 7.10 9.73
C ARG A 318 -22.68 6.79 8.68
N THR A 319 -22.49 5.71 7.93
CA THR A 319 -23.43 5.27 6.89
C THR A 319 -24.66 4.57 7.46
N GLY A 320 -24.64 4.18 8.72
CA GLY A 320 -25.67 3.35 9.34
C GLY A 320 -25.59 1.87 8.95
N VAL A 321 -24.52 1.47 8.26
CA VAL A 321 -24.24 0.08 7.91
C VAL A 321 -23.01 -0.39 8.71
N PRO A 322 -23.19 -1.20 9.79
CA PRO A 322 -22.18 -1.41 10.82
C PRO A 322 -20.83 -1.89 10.33
N ILE A 323 -20.75 -2.86 9.41
CA ILE A 323 -19.48 -3.37 8.91
C ILE A 323 -18.73 -2.33 8.07
N VAL A 324 -19.46 -1.46 7.35
CA VAL A 324 -18.88 -0.34 6.59
C VAL A 324 -18.34 0.71 7.55
N ASP A 325 -19.13 1.09 8.54
CA ASP A 325 -18.74 2.11 9.52
C ASP A 325 -17.56 1.65 10.38
N ALA A 326 -17.56 0.37 10.78
CA ALA A 326 -16.43 -0.23 11.49
C ALA A 326 -15.13 -0.17 10.67
N GLY A 327 -15.21 -0.49 9.37
CA GLY A 327 -14.06 -0.41 8.47
C GLY A 327 -13.50 0.99 8.34
N MET A 328 -14.35 1.98 8.10
CA MET A 328 -13.92 3.38 7.94
C MET A 328 -13.37 3.96 9.25
N ARG A 329 -13.93 3.56 10.40
CA ARG A 329 -13.41 3.97 11.71
C ARG A 329 -12.10 3.27 12.06
N GLN A 330 -11.91 1.99 11.71
CA GLN A 330 -10.62 1.31 11.81
C GLN A 330 -9.56 2.06 11.00
N LEU A 331 -9.86 2.37 9.73
CA LEU A 331 -8.97 3.14 8.86
C LEU A 331 -8.54 4.45 9.52
N TRP A 332 -9.50 5.24 9.99
CA TRP A 332 -9.21 6.53 10.64
C TRP A 332 -8.38 6.40 11.91
N GLN A 333 -8.64 5.37 12.73
CA GLN A 333 -7.94 5.17 14.00
C GLN A 333 -6.54 4.59 13.82
N THR A 334 -6.35 3.67 12.87
CA THR A 334 -5.12 2.87 12.78
C THR A 334 -4.30 3.12 11.53
N GLY A 335 -4.82 3.89 10.57
CA GLY A 335 -4.19 4.04 9.24
C GLY A 335 -4.21 2.75 8.40
N TRP A 336 -4.97 1.73 8.82
CA TRP A 336 -5.00 0.44 8.15
C TRP A 336 -6.40 -0.17 8.20
N MET A 337 -6.71 -1.01 7.23
CA MET A 337 -7.98 -1.72 7.17
C MET A 337 -7.74 -3.14 6.66
N HIS A 338 -8.43 -4.11 7.25
CA HIS A 338 -8.39 -5.50 6.83
C HIS A 338 -8.85 -5.65 5.37
N ASN A 339 -8.15 -6.47 4.55
CA ASN A 339 -8.43 -6.59 3.11
C ASN A 339 -9.90 -6.89 2.79
N ARG A 340 -10.52 -7.85 3.50
CA ARG A 340 -11.95 -8.17 3.30
C ARG A 340 -12.84 -6.97 3.53
N VAL A 341 -12.52 -6.15 4.51
CA VAL A 341 -13.29 -4.95 4.84
C VAL A 341 -13.07 -3.86 3.80
N ARG A 342 -11.83 -3.69 3.26
CA ARG A 342 -11.58 -2.77 2.13
C ARG A 342 -12.50 -3.09 0.95
N MET A 343 -12.68 -4.36 0.61
CA MET A 343 -13.58 -4.77 -0.48
C MET A 343 -15.04 -4.42 -0.17
N ILE A 344 -15.48 -4.59 1.08
CA ILE A 344 -16.88 -4.30 1.49
C ILE A 344 -17.16 -2.79 1.45
N VAL A 345 -16.28 -1.97 2.06
CA VAL A 345 -16.48 -0.52 2.12
C VAL A 345 -16.37 0.13 0.75
N ALA A 346 -15.46 -0.36 -0.10
CA ALA A 346 -15.32 0.10 -1.47
C ALA A 346 -16.55 -0.28 -2.31
N SER A 347 -17.03 -1.54 -2.20
CA SER A 347 -18.27 -1.97 -2.87
C SER A 347 -19.47 -1.15 -2.42
N PHE A 348 -19.55 -0.77 -1.16
CA PHE A 348 -20.66 0.08 -0.68
C PHE A 348 -20.61 1.47 -1.33
N LEU A 349 -19.46 2.11 -1.38
CA LEU A 349 -19.29 3.42 -2.02
C LEU A 349 -19.70 3.38 -3.50
N VAL A 350 -19.08 2.47 -4.27
CA VAL A 350 -19.22 2.48 -5.74
C VAL A 350 -20.52 1.83 -6.23
N LYS A 351 -21.15 0.97 -5.43
CA LYS A 351 -22.36 0.25 -5.84
C LYS A 351 -23.63 0.80 -5.16
N HIS A 352 -23.67 0.83 -3.82
CA HIS A 352 -24.87 1.27 -3.11
C HIS A 352 -25.06 2.79 -3.18
N LEU A 353 -23.97 3.57 -3.02
CA LEU A 353 -24.04 5.02 -3.15
C LEU A 353 -23.89 5.47 -4.61
N LEU A 354 -23.28 4.65 -5.48
CA LEU A 354 -22.95 4.96 -6.88
C LEU A 354 -22.06 6.20 -7.01
N ILE A 355 -21.12 6.36 -6.07
CA ILE A 355 -20.12 7.44 -6.07
C ILE A 355 -18.85 6.93 -6.79
N ASP A 356 -18.21 7.82 -7.56
CA ASP A 356 -17.00 7.48 -8.34
C ASP A 356 -15.90 6.89 -7.44
N TRP A 357 -15.33 5.79 -7.90
CA TRP A 357 -14.26 5.06 -7.21
C TRP A 357 -13.02 5.93 -6.94
N ARG A 358 -12.77 6.95 -7.77
CA ARG A 358 -11.62 7.85 -7.60
C ARG A 358 -11.69 8.63 -6.30
N HIS A 359 -12.89 8.99 -5.81
CA HIS A 359 -13.05 9.62 -4.49
C HIS A 359 -12.61 8.69 -3.36
N GLY A 360 -12.96 7.41 -3.45
CA GLY A 360 -12.53 6.41 -2.48
C GLY A 360 -11.03 6.12 -2.56
N ALA A 361 -10.47 6.01 -3.77
CA ALA A 361 -9.05 5.79 -4.00
C ALA A 361 -8.19 6.92 -3.40
N ARG A 362 -8.61 8.18 -3.57
CA ARG A 362 -7.93 9.35 -2.99
C ARG A 362 -8.05 9.40 -1.47
N TRP A 363 -9.21 9.04 -0.93
CA TRP A 363 -9.39 8.95 0.53
C TRP A 363 -8.49 7.88 1.15
N PHE A 364 -8.39 6.70 0.52
CA PHE A 364 -7.46 5.65 0.95
C PHE A 364 -6.01 6.08 0.82
N TRP A 365 -5.66 6.78 -0.24
CA TRP A 365 -4.31 7.31 -0.45
C TRP A 365 -3.86 8.23 0.70
N ASP A 366 -4.75 9.09 1.18
CA ASP A 366 -4.44 10.01 2.28
C ASP A 366 -4.41 9.33 3.66
N THR A 367 -5.27 8.31 3.87
CA THR A 367 -5.53 7.78 5.21
C THR A 367 -4.88 6.43 5.51
N LEU A 368 -4.37 5.71 4.50
CA LEU A 368 -3.67 4.44 4.68
C LEU A 368 -2.16 4.64 4.87
N VAL A 369 -1.59 3.92 5.84
CA VAL A 369 -0.13 3.80 6.02
C VAL A 369 0.52 2.85 5.00
N ASP A 370 -0.27 2.11 4.25
CA ASP A 370 0.16 1.19 3.19
C ASP A 370 -0.39 1.60 1.81
N ALA A 371 -0.55 2.90 1.58
CA ALA A 371 -1.07 3.46 0.33
C ALA A 371 -0.09 3.23 -0.84
N ASP A 372 -0.11 2.05 -1.42
CA ASP A 372 0.68 1.67 -2.60
C ASP A 372 -0.13 1.96 -3.88
N LEU A 373 0.45 2.70 -4.83
CA LEU A 373 -0.27 3.19 -6.00
C LEU A 373 -0.81 2.06 -6.88
N ALA A 374 -0.02 0.99 -7.06
CA ALA A 374 -0.43 -0.15 -7.87
C ALA A 374 -1.59 -0.92 -7.21
N ASN A 375 -1.44 -1.24 -5.91
CA ASN A 375 -2.44 -2.02 -5.19
C ASN A 375 -3.71 -1.23 -4.94
N ASN A 376 -3.60 0.06 -4.61
CA ASN A 376 -4.76 0.93 -4.41
C ASN A 376 -5.58 1.06 -5.70
N SER A 377 -4.92 1.39 -6.82
CA SER A 377 -5.59 1.55 -8.11
C SER A 377 -6.21 0.24 -8.61
N ALA A 378 -5.46 -0.88 -8.56
CA ALA A 378 -5.96 -2.18 -8.97
C ALA A 378 -7.14 -2.64 -8.10
N GLY A 379 -7.07 -2.47 -6.80
CA GLY A 379 -8.12 -2.86 -5.86
C GLY A 379 -9.41 -2.06 -6.05
N TRP A 380 -9.32 -0.74 -6.20
CA TRP A 380 -10.48 0.11 -6.46
C TRP A 380 -11.15 -0.20 -7.79
N GLN A 381 -10.36 -0.38 -8.86
CA GLN A 381 -10.90 -0.74 -10.17
C GLN A 381 -11.50 -2.14 -10.21
N TRP A 382 -10.89 -3.11 -9.48
CA TRP A 382 -11.47 -4.44 -9.34
C TRP A 382 -12.86 -4.38 -8.69
N VAL A 383 -12.99 -3.64 -7.58
CA VAL A 383 -14.29 -3.46 -6.91
C VAL A 383 -15.26 -2.69 -7.79
N ALA A 384 -14.83 -1.64 -8.49
CA ALA A 384 -15.68 -0.87 -9.40
C ALA A 384 -16.18 -1.71 -10.60
N GLY A 385 -15.44 -2.77 -10.98
CA GLY A 385 -15.76 -3.64 -12.10
C GLY A 385 -15.11 -3.20 -13.42
N CYS A 386 -14.31 -2.14 -13.39
CA CYS A 386 -13.62 -1.59 -14.55
C CYS A 386 -12.15 -2.06 -14.66
N GLY A 387 -11.64 -2.81 -13.69
CA GLY A 387 -10.26 -3.27 -13.63
C GLY A 387 -10.01 -4.60 -14.32
N ALA A 388 -8.74 -5.02 -14.28
CA ALA A 388 -8.29 -6.35 -14.69
C ALA A 388 -8.80 -7.42 -13.71
N ASP A 389 -9.01 -8.64 -14.23
CA ASP A 389 -9.52 -9.78 -13.47
C ASP A 389 -10.79 -9.46 -12.65
N ALA A 390 -11.46 -8.37 -12.98
CA ALA A 390 -12.78 -8.08 -12.46
C ALA A 390 -13.69 -9.24 -12.84
N ALA A 391 -14.27 -9.90 -11.84
CA ALA A 391 -15.07 -11.10 -12.01
C ALA A 391 -16.06 -10.94 -13.17
N PRO A 392 -16.46 -12.05 -13.84
CA PRO A 392 -17.37 -11.98 -14.99
C PRO A 392 -18.69 -11.30 -14.67
N TYR A 393 -18.95 -11.01 -13.39
CA TYR A 393 -20.14 -10.33 -12.90
C TYR A 393 -19.78 -9.04 -12.15
N PHE A 394 -20.53 -8.00 -12.42
CA PHE A 394 -20.58 -6.80 -11.59
C PHE A 394 -21.15 -7.16 -10.20
N ARG A 395 -20.27 -7.66 -9.34
CA ARG A 395 -20.67 -8.18 -8.03
C ARG A 395 -21.02 -7.06 -7.08
N VAL A 396 -22.28 -6.96 -6.66
CA VAL A 396 -22.74 -6.05 -5.60
C VAL A 396 -22.76 -6.83 -4.29
N PHE A 397 -21.87 -6.50 -3.36
CA PHE A 397 -21.84 -7.14 -2.05
C PHE A 397 -23.03 -6.67 -1.21
N ASN A 398 -23.71 -7.59 -0.54
CA ASN A 398 -24.62 -7.23 0.52
C ASN A 398 -23.82 -7.05 1.82
N PRO A 399 -23.64 -5.83 2.35
CA PRO A 399 -22.75 -5.61 3.49
C PRO A 399 -23.23 -6.31 4.77
N VAL A 400 -24.52 -6.51 4.94
CA VAL A 400 -25.08 -7.26 6.09
C VAL A 400 -24.65 -8.73 6.03
N LEU A 401 -24.83 -9.39 4.88
CA LEU A 401 -24.41 -10.79 4.70
C LEU A 401 -22.89 -10.93 4.78
N GLN A 402 -22.14 -9.98 4.25
CA GLN A 402 -20.67 -9.97 4.39
C GLN A 402 -20.26 -9.86 5.85
N GLY A 403 -20.91 -8.98 6.63
CA GLY A 403 -20.67 -8.87 8.07
C GLY A 403 -20.97 -10.19 8.80
N GLN A 404 -22.13 -10.77 8.56
CA GLN A 404 -22.53 -12.05 9.17
C GLN A 404 -21.58 -13.21 8.83
N THR A 405 -21.01 -13.20 7.61
CA THR A 405 -20.09 -14.25 7.15
C THR A 405 -18.69 -14.09 7.78
N PHE A 406 -18.15 -12.87 7.79
CA PHE A 406 -16.75 -12.62 8.13
C PHE A 406 -16.52 -12.09 9.56
N ASP A 407 -17.55 -11.61 10.21
CA ASP A 407 -17.58 -11.20 11.63
C ASP A 407 -18.84 -11.78 12.31
N PRO A 408 -18.98 -13.13 12.36
CA PRO A 408 -20.24 -13.78 12.75
C PRO A 408 -20.69 -13.42 14.17
N ASP A 409 -19.74 -13.19 15.08
CA ASP A 409 -20.02 -12.80 16.45
C ASP A 409 -20.21 -11.29 16.63
N GLY A 410 -19.90 -10.49 15.59
CA GLY A 410 -19.95 -9.03 15.62
C GLY A 410 -18.84 -8.38 16.43
N SER A 411 -17.76 -9.10 16.71
CA SER A 411 -16.66 -8.62 17.55
C SER A 411 -15.86 -7.49 16.89
N TYR A 412 -15.68 -7.57 15.58
CA TYR A 412 -15.05 -6.50 14.80
C TYR A 412 -15.92 -5.24 14.81
N VAL A 413 -17.20 -5.38 14.52
CA VAL A 413 -18.14 -4.23 14.54
C VAL A 413 -18.15 -3.59 15.91
N ARG A 414 -18.32 -4.35 17.00
CA ARG A 414 -18.36 -3.77 18.35
C ARG A 414 -17.07 -3.06 18.76
N ARG A 415 -15.91 -3.50 18.24
CA ARG A 415 -14.62 -2.85 18.51
C ARG A 415 -14.57 -1.44 17.97
N TYR A 416 -15.11 -1.20 16.77
CA TYR A 416 -15.00 0.10 16.08
C TYR A 416 -16.29 0.90 16.07
N VAL A 417 -17.42 0.29 16.46
CA VAL A 417 -18.74 0.92 16.59
C VAL A 417 -19.28 0.71 18.00
N PRO A 418 -18.71 1.42 19.00
CA PRO A 418 -19.08 1.22 20.40
C PRO A 418 -20.55 1.52 20.69
N GLU A 419 -21.23 2.30 19.83
CA GLU A 419 -22.68 2.52 19.93
C GLU A 419 -23.52 1.24 19.84
N LEU A 420 -22.95 0.18 19.26
CA LEU A 420 -23.57 -1.14 19.09
C LEU A 420 -23.00 -2.20 20.03
N ALA A 421 -22.19 -1.82 21.05
CA ALA A 421 -21.53 -2.76 21.94
C ALA A 421 -22.48 -3.65 22.74
N HIS A 422 -23.72 -3.22 22.93
CA HIS A 422 -24.77 -3.97 23.64
C HIS A 422 -25.43 -5.07 22.80
N LEU A 423 -25.21 -5.08 21.47
CA LEU A 423 -25.72 -6.11 20.56
C LEU A 423 -24.72 -7.26 20.44
N SER A 424 -25.21 -8.46 20.26
CA SER A 424 -24.39 -9.67 20.09
C SER A 424 -24.81 -10.48 18.87
N GLY A 425 -23.88 -11.30 18.38
CA GLY A 425 -24.13 -12.19 17.25
C GLY A 425 -24.46 -11.49 15.95
N PRO A 426 -25.10 -12.19 14.99
CA PRO A 426 -25.37 -11.68 13.65
C PRO A 426 -26.26 -10.42 13.58
N SER A 427 -27.02 -10.16 14.66
CA SER A 427 -27.95 -9.03 14.73
C SER A 427 -27.26 -7.66 14.71
N VAL A 428 -26.00 -7.59 15.17
CA VAL A 428 -25.20 -6.36 15.16
C VAL A 428 -25.01 -5.79 13.75
N HIS A 429 -25.10 -6.63 12.70
CA HIS A 429 -24.91 -6.21 11.30
C HIS A 429 -26.15 -5.56 10.67
N ALA A 430 -27.30 -5.64 11.33
CA ALA A 430 -28.56 -5.01 10.87
C ALA A 430 -29.39 -4.51 12.06
N PRO A 431 -28.88 -3.58 12.89
CA PRO A 431 -29.56 -3.15 14.11
C PRO A 431 -30.92 -2.48 13.86
N TRP A 432 -31.13 -1.92 12.67
CA TRP A 432 -32.42 -1.32 12.28
C TRP A 432 -33.56 -2.35 12.09
N LYS A 433 -33.23 -3.65 12.03
CA LYS A 433 -34.22 -4.73 11.91
C LYS A 433 -34.70 -5.28 13.26
N ILE A 434 -34.10 -4.83 14.35
CA ILE A 434 -34.45 -5.30 15.71
C ILE A 434 -35.57 -4.41 16.26
N PRO A 435 -36.81 -4.93 16.44
CA PRO A 435 -37.89 -4.15 17.02
C PRO A 435 -37.54 -3.69 18.45
N GLY A 436 -37.73 -2.40 18.72
CA GLY A 436 -37.52 -1.84 20.07
C GLY A 436 -36.09 -1.83 20.61
N ALA A 437 -35.09 -2.30 19.83
CA ALA A 437 -33.72 -2.26 20.29
C ALA A 437 -33.21 -0.82 20.38
N PRO A 438 -32.62 -0.41 21.49
CA PRO A 438 -32.00 0.90 21.59
C PRO A 438 -30.83 0.95 20.60
N ARG A 439 -30.86 1.94 19.69
CA ARG A 439 -29.77 2.22 18.75
C ARG A 439 -28.76 3.20 19.36
N SER A 440 -28.60 3.13 20.67
CA SER A 440 -27.64 3.96 21.38
C SER A 440 -27.03 3.20 22.52
N HIS A 441 -25.74 3.40 22.73
CA HIS A 441 -25.00 2.95 23.89
C HIS A 441 -24.31 4.14 24.52
N ALA A 442 -24.39 4.27 25.83
CA ALA A 442 -23.82 5.39 26.57
C ALA A 442 -24.22 6.78 26.00
N GLY A 443 -25.49 6.95 25.61
CA GLY A 443 -26.02 8.22 25.10
C GLY A 443 -25.63 8.59 23.66
N LYS A 444 -24.91 7.71 22.94
CA LYS A 444 -24.51 7.97 21.54
C LYS A 444 -25.41 7.20 20.58
N PRO A 445 -26.29 7.88 19.80
CA PRO A 445 -27.14 7.19 18.85
C PRO A 445 -26.35 6.71 17.63
N TYR A 446 -26.63 5.49 17.18
CA TYR A 446 -26.17 4.97 15.90
C TYR A 446 -27.16 5.30 14.79
N PRO A 447 -26.72 5.84 13.62
CA PRO A 447 -27.62 6.28 12.56
C PRO A 447 -28.37 5.12 11.88
N LEU A 448 -29.48 5.44 11.21
CA LEU A 448 -30.11 4.55 10.24
C LEU A 448 -29.27 4.48 8.97
N PRO A 449 -29.39 3.39 8.15
CA PRO A 449 -28.76 3.33 6.85
C PRO A 449 -29.13 4.52 5.97
N ILE A 450 -28.12 5.19 5.40
CA ILE A 450 -28.30 6.35 4.50
C ILE A 450 -28.85 5.95 3.12
N VAL A 451 -28.89 4.66 2.82
CA VAL A 451 -29.42 4.11 1.58
C VAL A 451 -30.12 2.78 1.87
N ASP A 452 -31.27 2.57 1.25
CA ASP A 452 -31.86 1.22 1.17
C ASP A 452 -30.95 0.32 0.31
N LEU A 453 -30.53 -0.82 0.86
CA LEU A 453 -29.55 -1.70 0.22
C LEU A 453 -30.08 -2.36 -1.07
N ALA A 454 -31.39 -2.65 -1.12
CA ALA A 454 -32.03 -3.23 -2.30
C ALA A 454 -32.14 -2.20 -3.42
N ALA A 455 -32.59 -1.00 -3.10
CA ALA A 455 -32.66 0.13 -4.03
C ALA A 455 -31.27 0.52 -4.55
N GLY A 456 -30.26 0.55 -3.68
CA GLY A 456 -28.86 0.81 -4.06
C GLY A 456 -28.35 -0.24 -5.05
N ARG A 457 -28.61 -1.53 -4.78
CA ARG A 457 -28.24 -2.62 -5.69
C ARG A 457 -28.94 -2.50 -7.05
N ALA A 458 -30.24 -2.24 -7.07
CA ALA A 458 -31.00 -2.08 -8.31
C ALA A 458 -30.45 -0.91 -9.16
N ARG A 459 -30.18 0.22 -8.53
CA ARG A 459 -29.56 1.40 -9.17
C ARG A 459 -28.20 1.06 -9.78
N ALA A 460 -27.32 0.34 -9.08
CA ALA A 460 -26.02 -0.05 -9.58
C ALA A 460 -26.12 -0.96 -10.82
N LEU A 461 -27.06 -1.92 -10.82
CA LEU A 461 -27.26 -2.80 -11.97
C LEU A 461 -27.84 -2.05 -13.16
N ALA A 462 -28.77 -1.10 -12.95
CA ALA A 462 -29.29 -0.24 -14.00
C ALA A 462 -28.20 0.68 -14.61
N ALA A 463 -27.30 1.20 -13.76
CA ALA A 463 -26.16 1.98 -14.23
C ALA A 463 -25.20 1.14 -15.09
N LEU A 464 -24.88 -0.09 -14.65
CA LEU A 464 -24.05 -1.01 -15.43
C LEU A 464 -24.68 -1.33 -16.80
N ALA A 465 -25.98 -1.60 -16.86
CA ALA A 465 -26.68 -1.90 -18.11
C ALA A 465 -26.49 -0.78 -19.14
N LYS A 466 -26.48 0.49 -18.71
CA LYS A 466 -26.23 1.63 -19.60
C LYS A 466 -24.80 1.62 -20.18
N VAL A 467 -23.82 1.20 -19.38
CA VAL A 467 -22.39 1.11 -19.82
C VAL A 467 -22.19 -0.04 -20.81
N THR A 468 -22.87 -1.18 -20.59
CA THR A 468 -22.68 -2.39 -21.42
C THR A 468 -23.55 -2.42 -22.67
N SER A 469 -24.56 -1.54 -22.76
CA SER A 469 -25.43 -1.42 -23.94
C SER A 469 -24.96 -0.40 -24.97
N GLN A 470 -23.89 0.34 -24.68
CA GLN A 470 -23.23 1.20 -25.69
C GLN A 470 -22.26 0.36 -26.49
N PRO A 471 -22.33 0.40 -27.86
CA PRO A 471 -21.49 -0.42 -28.73
C PRO A 471 -20.00 -0.06 -28.64
#